data_ae7abf12ca9f5234bc4ee694760b1133
#
_entry.id   ae7abf12ca9f5234bc4ee694760b1133
#
_cell.length_a   1.000
_cell.length_b   1.000
_cell.length_c   1.000
_cell.angle_alpha   90.00
_cell.angle_beta   90.00
_cell.angle_gamma   90.00
#
_symmetry.space_group_name_H-M   'P 1'
#
loop_
_entity.id
_entity.type
_entity.pdbx_description
1 polymer ?
#
loop_
_entity_poly.entity_id
_entity_poly.type
_entity_poly.pdbx_seq_one_letter_code
_entity_poly.pdbx_strand_id
1 'polypeptide(L)'
;MSDRVLSSLAQQPVVACIQSGHKRYPGVVALQDVNFTLRRGEVRALLGKNGAGKSTLIRMLTGSERLDAGQVFIGEQQLDGPEEQLTRRAARLGVRAVYQELSLVQDMSVAENLCLGVWPQRAGVIDARRMAEQAKRALDRLGVDIDPQQWVRDLSPAQQQLVEIARVIQGDPKVVILDEPTSSLANAEAALVAAAVMRLSAAGIAVVYVSHRMNEIRRLASSCTIMRDGCVAGDVALDNTSTQQIVDLMLGHQDHHTQWVTAPVGGETVLAVRQLSLPPKLHQVSFELRRGEVLGIAGLLGAGRSELLKAIVGLTPFTEGELVLDGETLIAPNYAGMLKRGMAYTPENRKAEGIMPLLGVDENTVMTDSRAVSRYGVLNWLKIKQATSAIVSRMRVKTAATGTPIVTLSGGNQQKVVIGRWVYARSRILLLDEPTRGVDVEAKNQIYRIARELAAEGKSIIFVSSEVEELPQVCDRILLLQQGRIAKEFISPVDVEQLMSEVLMIQ
;
A
#
# COMPACT_ATOMS: atom_id res chain seq x y z
N MET A 1 31.51 -1.39 12.66
CA MET A 1 30.55 -2.02 13.60
C MET A 1 29.75 -3.16 12.95
N SER A 2 29.52 -3.11 11.64
CA SER A 2 28.67 -4.06 10.86
C SER A 2 29.17 -5.51 10.84
N ASP A 3 30.45 -5.77 10.59
CA ASP A 3 30.98 -7.15 10.49
C ASP A 3 30.87 -7.95 11.80
N ARG A 4 30.86 -7.25 12.93
CA ARG A 4 30.68 -7.91 14.24
C ARG A 4 29.22 -8.32 14.50
N VAL A 5 28.24 -7.57 13.99
CA VAL A 5 26.81 -7.88 14.15
C VAL A 5 26.44 -9.08 13.29
N LEU A 6 26.89 -9.12 12.04
CA LEU A 6 26.63 -10.26 11.13
C LEU A 6 27.33 -11.53 11.58
N SER A 7 28.58 -11.43 12.04
CA SER A 7 29.30 -12.59 12.60
C SER A 7 28.64 -13.11 13.88
N SER A 8 28.06 -12.23 14.71
CA SER A 8 27.32 -12.61 15.90
C SER A 8 25.97 -13.26 15.59
N LEU A 9 25.24 -12.77 14.57
CA LEU A 9 23.99 -13.37 14.10
C LEU A 9 24.21 -14.74 13.46
N ALA A 10 25.29 -14.93 12.70
CA ALA A 10 25.62 -16.22 12.10
C ALA A 10 25.82 -17.33 13.13
N GLN A 11 26.21 -16.99 14.37
CA GLN A 11 26.39 -17.91 15.48
C GLN A 11 25.09 -18.17 16.28
N GLN A 12 24.04 -17.38 16.08
CA GLN A 12 22.77 -17.57 16.78
C GLN A 12 22.03 -18.82 16.25
N PRO A 13 21.32 -19.57 17.14
CA PRO A 13 20.59 -20.75 16.74
C PRO A 13 19.48 -20.41 15.74
N VAL A 14 19.27 -21.32 14.78
CA VAL A 14 18.15 -21.24 13.83
C VAL A 14 16.85 -21.53 14.59
N VAL A 15 15.86 -20.62 14.47
CA VAL A 15 14.56 -20.75 15.14
C VAL A 15 13.44 -21.12 14.17
N ALA A 16 13.62 -20.87 12.88
CA ALA A 16 12.73 -21.36 11.84
C ALA A 16 13.48 -21.50 10.52
N CYS A 17 13.15 -22.51 9.73
CA CYS A 17 13.63 -22.62 8.36
C CYS A 17 12.65 -23.34 7.43
N ILE A 18 12.74 -23.03 6.15
CA ILE A 18 12.13 -23.76 5.04
C ILE A 18 13.26 -24.32 4.20
N GLN A 19 13.18 -25.60 3.84
CA GLN A 19 14.15 -26.30 3.00
C GLN A 19 13.48 -26.80 1.76
N SER A 20 13.98 -26.35 0.59
CA SER A 20 13.47 -26.69 -0.76
C SER A 20 11.95 -26.63 -0.86
N GLY A 21 11.37 -25.50 -0.40
CA GLY A 21 9.93 -25.30 -0.33
C GLY A 21 9.29 -25.13 -1.70
N HIS A 22 8.27 -25.93 -2.01
CA HIS A 22 7.47 -25.81 -3.22
C HIS A 22 5.98 -25.67 -2.89
N LYS A 23 5.29 -24.76 -3.61
CA LYS A 23 3.84 -24.58 -3.51
C LYS A 23 3.25 -24.15 -4.83
N ARG A 24 2.18 -24.85 -5.26
CA ARG A 24 1.43 -24.55 -6.48
C ARG A 24 -0.05 -24.33 -6.16
N TYR A 25 -0.63 -23.36 -6.82
CA TYR A 25 -2.07 -23.14 -6.88
C TYR A 25 -2.55 -23.36 -8.34
N PRO A 26 -3.85 -23.53 -8.59
CA PRO A 26 -4.35 -23.65 -9.97
C PRO A 26 -3.86 -22.49 -10.84
N GLY A 27 -3.01 -22.81 -11.83
CA GLY A 27 -2.45 -21.83 -12.77
C GLY A 27 -1.29 -20.98 -12.28
N VAL A 28 -0.81 -21.14 -11.01
CA VAL A 28 0.28 -20.33 -10.45
C VAL A 28 1.26 -21.17 -9.65
N VAL A 29 2.56 -21.02 -9.93
CA VAL A 29 3.63 -21.53 -9.08
C VAL A 29 3.95 -20.43 -8.05
N ALA A 30 3.55 -20.64 -6.81
CA ALA A 30 3.70 -19.62 -5.75
C ALA A 30 5.03 -19.71 -5.00
N LEU A 31 5.60 -20.93 -4.86
CA LEU A 31 6.95 -21.14 -4.32
C LEU A 31 7.65 -22.22 -5.16
N GLN A 32 8.91 -21.98 -5.51
CA GLN A 32 9.75 -22.90 -6.25
C GLN A 32 11.15 -22.94 -5.65
N ASP A 33 11.50 -24.07 -5.04
CA ASP A 33 12.79 -24.35 -4.37
C ASP A 33 13.22 -23.25 -3.39
N VAL A 34 12.26 -22.83 -2.54
CA VAL A 34 12.50 -21.76 -1.57
C VAL A 34 13.26 -22.28 -0.37
N ASN A 35 14.42 -21.68 -0.12
CA ASN A 35 15.21 -21.87 1.09
C ASN A 35 15.17 -20.59 1.92
N PHE A 36 14.73 -20.70 3.17
CA PHE A 36 14.59 -19.56 4.08
C PHE A 36 15.08 -19.95 5.47
N THR A 37 15.84 -19.08 6.11
CA THR A 37 16.37 -19.33 7.45
C THR A 37 16.24 -18.09 8.32
N LEU A 38 15.75 -18.28 9.55
CA LEU A 38 15.57 -17.21 10.53
C LEU A 38 16.28 -17.59 11.84
N ARG A 39 17.05 -16.66 12.39
CA ARG A 39 17.86 -16.88 13.60
C ARG A 39 17.28 -16.17 14.82
N ARG A 40 17.64 -16.63 15.99
CA ARG A 40 17.18 -16.06 17.27
C ARG A 40 17.53 -14.57 17.37
N GLY A 41 16.55 -13.74 17.73
CA GLY A 41 16.73 -12.30 17.89
C GLY A 41 16.96 -11.53 16.57
N GLU A 42 16.92 -12.21 15.43
CA GLU A 42 17.06 -11.57 14.13
C GLU A 42 15.78 -10.83 13.74
N VAL A 43 15.92 -9.60 13.23
CA VAL A 43 14.87 -8.94 12.45
C VAL A 43 15.23 -9.11 10.98
N ARG A 44 14.50 -9.97 10.29
CA ARG A 44 14.67 -10.26 8.87
C ARG A 44 13.57 -9.61 8.05
N ALA A 45 13.93 -8.74 7.14
CA ALA A 45 12.98 -8.19 6.18
C ALA A 45 12.63 -9.23 5.11
N LEU A 46 11.37 -9.27 4.71
CA LEU A 46 10.89 -10.09 3.58
C LEU A 46 10.35 -9.17 2.51
N LEU A 47 11.09 -9.03 1.41
CA LEU A 47 10.80 -8.14 0.30
C LEU A 47 10.42 -8.89 -0.97
N GLY A 48 9.80 -8.20 -1.90
CA GLY A 48 9.39 -8.72 -3.21
C GLY A 48 8.12 -8.04 -3.69
N LYS A 49 7.88 -8.13 -4.99
CA LYS A 49 6.64 -7.62 -5.62
C LYS A 49 5.39 -8.30 -5.06
N ASN A 50 4.22 -7.71 -5.29
CA ASN A 50 2.95 -8.41 -5.06
C ASN A 50 2.88 -9.63 -5.99
N GLY A 51 2.51 -10.80 -5.42
CA GLY A 51 2.57 -12.07 -6.13
C GLY A 51 3.93 -12.77 -6.14
N ALA A 52 4.99 -12.21 -5.55
CA ALA A 52 6.31 -12.83 -5.49
C ALA A 52 6.39 -14.08 -4.58
N GLY A 53 5.33 -14.40 -3.82
CA GLY A 53 5.28 -15.57 -2.93
C GLY A 53 5.44 -15.25 -1.45
N LYS A 54 5.59 -13.98 -1.04
CA LYS A 54 5.77 -13.58 0.38
C LYS A 54 4.69 -14.12 1.31
N SER A 55 3.42 -13.84 0.99
CA SER A 55 2.30 -14.30 1.80
C SER A 55 2.18 -15.83 1.82
N THR A 56 2.56 -16.50 0.74
CA THR A 56 2.62 -17.97 0.71
C THR A 56 3.72 -18.49 1.64
N LEU A 57 4.92 -17.89 1.63
CA LEU A 57 6.00 -18.23 2.56
C LEU A 57 5.54 -18.06 4.02
N ILE A 58 4.86 -16.95 4.33
CA ILE A 58 4.28 -16.70 5.67
C ILE A 58 3.29 -17.81 6.04
N ARG A 59 2.38 -18.20 5.13
CA ARG A 59 1.41 -19.27 5.40
C ARG A 59 2.08 -20.63 5.67
N MET A 60 3.21 -20.92 5.02
CA MET A 60 3.98 -22.12 5.33
C MET A 60 4.56 -22.08 6.74
N LEU A 61 5.17 -20.95 7.14
CA LEU A 61 5.74 -20.77 8.48
C LEU A 61 4.68 -20.80 9.59
N THR A 62 3.49 -20.25 9.33
CA THR A 62 2.38 -20.24 10.30
C THR A 62 1.59 -21.56 10.30
N GLY A 63 1.85 -22.46 9.35
CA GLY A 63 1.09 -23.67 9.19
C GLY A 63 -0.36 -23.46 8.74
N SER A 64 -0.67 -22.29 8.19
CA SER A 64 -2.00 -22.01 7.60
C SER A 64 -2.23 -22.78 6.30
N GLU A 65 -1.14 -23.18 5.66
CA GLU A 65 -1.15 -24.06 4.48
C GLU A 65 0.07 -24.98 4.52
N ARG A 66 0.02 -26.08 3.76
CA ARG A 66 1.10 -27.06 3.65
C ARG A 66 1.89 -26.87 2.35
N LEU A 67 3.21 -27.11 2.40
CA LEU A 67 4.05 -27.27 1.21
C LEU A 67 3.63 -28.48 0.39
N ASP A 68 3.71 -28.39 -0.94
CA ASP A 68 3.53 -29.53 -1.84
C ASP A 68 4.78 -30.43 -1.83
N ALA A 69 5.99 -29.82 -1.68
CA ALA A 69 7.26 -30.51 -1.45
C ALA A 69 8.20 -29.62 -0.62
N GLY A 70 9.19 -30.24 0.02
CA GLY A 70 10.10 -29.57 0.95
C GLY A 70 9.66 -29.71 2.41
N GLN A 71 10.34 -29.02 3.31
CA GLN A 71 10.14 -29.15 4.76
C GLN A 71 10.18 -27.79 5.45
N VAL A 72 9.39 -27.65 6.51
CA VAL A 72 9.40 -26.50 7.43
C VAL A 72 9.83 -26.97 8.79
N PHE A 73 10.80 -26.28 9.40
CA PHE A 73 11.25 -26.56 10.76
C PHE A 73 11.08 -25.32 11.65
N ILE A 74 10.65 -25.54 12.89
CA ILE A 74 10.59 -24.53 13.95
C ILE A 74 11.48 -25.03 15.10
N GLY A 75 12.63 -24.40 15.27
CA GLY A 75 13.73 -24.97 16.03
C GLY A 75 14.18 -26.29 15.41
N GLU A 76 14.26 -27.34 16.22
CA GLU A 76 14.63 -28.69 15.79
C GLU A 76 13.45 -29.54 15.34
N GLN A 77 12.21 -29.04 15.43
CA GLN A 77 11.00 -29.80 15.16
C GLN A 77 10.44 -29.48 13.78
N GLN A 78 10.19 -30.52 12.99
CA GLN A 78 9.50 -30.40 11.72
C GLN A 78 8.03 -30.06 11.94
N LEU A 79 7.52 -29.09 11.17
CA LEU A 79 6.12 -28.74 11.12
C LEU A 79 5.42 -29.67 10.13
N ASP A 80 4.93 -30.80 10.63
CA ASP A 80 4.25 -31.84 9.88
C ASP A 80 2.90 -32.20 10.52
N GLY A 81 2.14 -33.11 9.89
CA GLY A 81 0.87 -33.62 10.39
C GLY A 81 -0.33 -33.22 9.52
N PRO A 82 -1.57 -33.49 9.98
CA PRO A 82 -2.79 -33.09 9.27
C PRO A 82 -2.89 -31.59 9.10
N GLU A 83 -3.30 -31.13 7.92
CA GLU A 83 -3.36 -29.70 7.56
C GLU A 83 -4.20 -28.88 8.54
N GLU A 84 -5.32 -29.43 9.00
CA GLU A 84 -6.22 -28.81 9.99
C GLU A 84 -5.56 -28.52 11.35
N GLN A 85 -4.46 -29.18 11.67
CA GLN A 85 -3.74 -29.06 12.93
C GLN A 85 -2.44 -28.26 12.83
N LEU A 86 -1.93 -28.00 11.61
CA LEU A 86 -0.62 -27.36 11.40
C LEU A 86 -0.55 -25.98 12.03
N THR A 87 -1.57 -25.14 11.90
CA THR A 87 -1.61 -23.81 12.52
C THR A 87 -1.49 -23.88 14.05
N ARG A 88 -2.24 -24.81 14.67
CA ARG A 88 -2.15 -25.01 16.12
C ARG A 88 -0.78 -25.55 16.53
N ARG A 89 -0.18 -26.39 15.70
CA ARG A 89 1.16 -26.93 15.93
C ARG A 89 2.22 -25.87 15.80
N ALA A 90 2.21 -25.07 14.73
CA ALA A 90 3.11 -23.93 14.56
C ALA A 90 3.01 -22.96 15.75
N ALA A 91 1.78 -22.70 16.19
CA ALA A 91 1.53 -21.87 17.36
C ALA A 91 2.13 -22.45 18.65
N ARG A 92 2.05 -23.77 18.89
CA ARG A 92 2.68 -24.45 20.04
C ARG A 92 4.19 -24.46 19.94
N LEU A 93 4.75 -24.53 18.74
CA LEU A 93 6.21 -24.44 18.50
C LEU A 93 6.76 -23.04 18.67
N GLY A 94 5.89 -22.02 18.76
CA GLY A 94 6.21 -20.64 19.05
C GLY A 94 6.22 -19.71 17.83
N VAL A 95 5.49 -20.02 16.75
CA VAL A 95 5.28 -19.09 15.63
C VAL A 95 3.97 -18.34 15.83
N ARG A 96 4.01 -17.02 15.66
CA ARG A 96 2.83 -16.13 15.69
C ARG A 96 2.91 -15.15 14.55
N ALA A 97 1.75 -14.70 14.07
CA ALA A 97 1.68 -13.69 13.01
C ALA A 97 0.66 -12.59 13.36
N VAL A 98 1.01 -11.38 12.98
CA VAL A 98 0.12 -10.22 12.88
C VAL A 98 -0.05 -9.94 11.40
N TYR A 99 -1.27 -9.97 10.92
CA TYR A 99 -1.60 -9.74 9.51
C TYR A 99 -1.92 -8.27 9.25
N GLN A 100 -1.96 -7.87 8.00
CA GLN A 100 -2.20 -6.51 7.55
C GLN A 100 -3.55 -5.95 8.05
N GLU A 101 -4.60 -6.78 8.11
CA GLU A 101 -5.88 -6.39 8.70
C GLU A 101 -5.90 -6.78 10.18
N LEU A 102 -6.16 -5.80 11.06
CA LEU A 102 -6.24 -6.03 12.50
C LEU A 102 -7.44 -6.92 12.82
N SER A 103 -7.23 -7.89 13.70
CA SER A 103 -8.26 -8.81 14.17
C SER A 103 -8.81 -8.46 15.56
N LEU A 104 -8.69 -7.17 15.94
CA LEU A 104 -9.20 -6.65 17.22
C LEU A 104 -10.71 -6.43 17.19
N VAL A 105 -11.35 -6.75 18.29
CA VAL A 105 -12.78 -6.46 18.49
C VAL A 105 -12.90 -5.04 19.07
N GLN A 106 -13.45 -4.11 18.29
CA GLN A 106 -13.51 -2.68 18.63
C GLN A 106 -14.30 -2.39 19.88
N ASP A 107 -15.39 -3.16 20.11
CA ASP A 107 -16.30 -3.02 21.25
C ASP A 107 -15.88 -3.88 22.46
N MET A 108 -14.60 -4.16 22.61
CA MET A 108 -13.99 -4.81 23.77
C MET A 108 -12.85 -3.95 24.31
N SER A 109 -12.53 -4.11 25.61
CA SER A 109 -11.35 -3.49 26.21
C SER A 109 -10.05 -4.12 25.68
N VAL A 110 -8.94 -3.44 25.89
CA VAL A 110 -7.59 -3.95 25.57
C VAL A 110 -7.34 -5.27 26.29
N ALA A 111 -7.68 -5.37 27.57
CA ALA A 111 -7.50 -6.61 28.35
C ALA A 111 -8.31 -7.78 27.78
N GLU A 112 -9.56 -7.53 27.38
CA GLU A 112 -10.41 -8.53 26.74
C GLU A 112 -9.84 -8.98 25.41
N ASN A 113 -9.42 -8.06 24.55
CA ASN A 113 -8.78 -8.40 23.28
C ASN A 113 -7.49 -9.21 23.44
N LEU A 114 -6.67 -8.86 24.43
CA LEU A 114 -5.43 -9.58 24.71
C LEU A 114 -5.69 -11.00 25.23
N CYS A 115 -6.75 -11.22 25.99
CA CYS A 115 -7.11 -12.53 26.53
C CYS A 115 -8.15 -13.29 25.70
N LEU A 116 -8.49 -12.79 24.50
CA LEU A 116 -9.50 -13.41 23.64
C LEU A 116 -9.17 -14.88 23.33
N GLY A 117 -10.11 -15.77 23.66
CA GLY A 117 -9.94 -17.23 23.46
C GLY A 117 -9.16 -17.95 24.58
N VAL A 118 -8.51 -17.20 25.51
CA VAL A 118 -7.77 -17.78 26.66
C VAL A 118 -8.09 -16.95 27.92
N TRP A 119 -9.37 -16.97 28.30
CA TRP A 119 -9.85 -16.19 29.45
C TRP A 119 -9.30 -16.73 30.76
N PRO A 120 -8.61 -15.91 31.59
CA PRO A 120 -8.27 -16.34 32.94
C PRO A 120 -9.54 -16.55 33.76
N GLN A 121 -9.66 -17.69 34.40
CA GLN A 121 -10.82 -18.07 35.17
C GLN A 121 -10.46 -18.39 36.62
N ARG A 122 -11.38 -18.07 37.53
CA ARG A 122 -11.37 -18.49 38.92
C ARG A 122 -12.74 -19.11 39.26
N ALA A 123 -12.73 -20.39 39.64
CA ALA A 123 -13.97 -21.13 39.92
C ALA A 123 -15.02 -21.08 38.78
N GLY A 124 -14.58 -21.12 37.51
CA GLY A 124 -15.48 -21.08 36.35
C GLY A 124 -15.98 -19.70 35.93
N VAL A 125 -15.58 -18.65 36.65
CA VAL A 125 -15.92 -17.25 36.31
C VAL A 125 -14.67 -16.53 35.80
N ILE A 126 -14.84 -15.64 34.84
CA ILE A 126 -13.73 -14.81 34.29
C ILE A 126 -13.16 -13.93 35.41
N ASP A 127 -11.83 -14.00 35.59
CA ASP A 127 -11.08 -13.20 36.54
C ASP A 127 -10.58 -11.92 35.85
N ALA A 128 -11.41 -10.86 35.90
CA ALA A 128 -11.11 -9.58 35.26
C ALA A 128 -9.83 -8.91 35.80
N ARG A 129 -9.51 -9.11 37.10
CA ARG A 129 -8.28 -8.55 37.69
C ARG A 129 -7.04 -9.22 37.09
N ARG A 130 -7.04 -10.55 37.04
CA ARG A 130 -5.95 -11.34 36.46
C ARG A 130 -5.81 -11.04 34.97
N MET A 131 -6.91 -10.83 34.27
CA MET A 131 -6.94 -10.43 32.86
C MET A 131 -6.23 -9.08 32.66
N ALA A 132 -6.57 -8.06 33.45
CA ALA A 132 -5.93 -6.75 33.40
C ALA A 132 -4.42 -6.82 33.72
N GLU A 133 -4.05 -7.63 34.74
CA GLU A 133 -2.65 -7.83 35.11
C GLU A 133 -1.83 -8.54 34.00
N GLN A 134 -2.44 -9.49 33.29
CA GLN A 134 -1.80 -10.15 32.13
C GLN A 134 -1.63 -9.18 30.97
N ALA A 135 -2.66 -8.39 30.68
CA ALA A 135 -2.63 -7.36 29.66
C ALA A 135 -1.54 -6.32 29.93
N LYS A 136 -1.49 -5.79 31.16
CA LYS A 136 -0.46 -4.82 31.53
C LYS A 136 0.95 -5.37 31.34
N ARG A 137 1.20 -6.62 31.78
CA ARG A 137 2.50 -7.27 31.57
C ARG A 137 2.88 -7.40 30.10
N ALA A 138 1.93 -7.73 29.22
CA ALA A 138 2.19 -7.84 27.79
C ALA A 138 2.53 -6.48 27.16
N LEU A 139 1.81 -5.41 27.55
CA LEU A 139 2.08 -4.05 27.11
C LEU A 139 3.42 -3.53 27.63
N ASP A 140 3.74 -3.78 28.89
CA ASP A 140 5.03 -3.40 29.52
C ASP A 140 6.22 -4.04 28.82
N ARG A 141 6.10 -5.29 28.34
CA ARG A 141 7.15 -5.97 27.53
C ARG A 141 7.45 -5.23 26.23
N LEU A 142 6.46 -4.58 25.63
CA LEU A 142 6.61 -3.70 24.46
C LEU A 142 7.01 -2.28 24.84
N GLY A 143 6.94 -1.94 26.14
CA GLY A 143 7.15 -0.59 26.69
C GLY A 143 6.10 0.40 26.23
N VAL A 144 4.88 -0.05 26.19
CA VAL A 144 3.72 0.72 25.75
C VAL A 144 2.84 1.02 26.96
N ASP A 145 2.54 2.29 27.14
CA ASP A 145 1.63 2.73 28.20
C ASP A 145 0.21 2.91 27.64
N ILE A 146 -0.57 1.84 27.74
CA ILE A 146 -1.99 1.80 27.36
C ILE A 146 -2.74 1.22 28.56
N ASP A 147 -3.88 1.85 28.93
CA ASP A 147 -4.74 1.33 29.99
C ASP A 147 -5.43 0.03 29.52
N PRO A 148 -5.25 -1.10 30.22
CA PRO A 148 -5.92 -2.35 29.89
C PRO A 148 -7.46 -2.27 29.88
N GLN A 149 -8.06 -1.31 30.55
CA GLN A 149 -9.53 -1.11 30.60
C GLN A 149 -10.05 -0.24 29.45
N GLN A 150 -9.18 0.45 28.73
CA GLN A 150 -9.57 1.30 27.60
C GLN A 150 -10.18 0.46 26.47
N TRP A 151 -11.22 1.00 25.82
CA TRP A 151 -11.85 0.35 24.65
C TRP A 151 -10.95 0.46 23.43
N VAL A 152 -10.86 -0.61 22.65
CA VAL A 152 -10.00 -0.64 21.46
C VAL A 152 -10.41 0.41 20.43
N ARG A 153 -11.71 0.69 20.28
CA ARG A 153 -12.23 1.74 19.37
C ARG A 153 -11.72 3.15 19.67
N ASP A 154 -11.31 3.41 20.93
CA ASP A 154 -10.84 4.73 21.38
C ASP A 154 -9.33 4.90 21.25
N LEU A 155 -8.63 3.85 20.77
CA LEU A 155 -7.19 3.84 20.54
C LEU A 155 -6.84 4.43 19.18
N SER A 156 -5.68 5.08 19.08
CA SER A 156 -5.10 5.44 17.78
C SER A 156 -4.74 4.19 16.95
N PRO A 157 -4.65 4.28 15.63
CA PRO A 157 -4.24 3.16 14.79
C PRO A 157 -2.93 2.51 15.23
N ALA A 158 -1.94 3.30 15.65
CA ALA A 158 -0.67 2.80 16.16
C ALA A 158 -0.84 2.03 17.48
N GLN A 159 -1.66 2.54 18.39
CA GLN A 159 -1.97 1.85 19.64
C GLN A 159 -2.69 0.52 19.39
N GLN A 160 -3.65 0.49 18.45
CA GLN A 160 -4.32 -0.75 18.04
C GLN A 160 -3.31 -1.77 17.50
N GLN A 161 -2.37 -1.34 16.66
CA GLN A 161 -1.30 -2.20 16.15
C GLN A 161 -0.43 -2.77 17.27
N LEU A 162 -0.07 -1.96 18.26
CA LEU A 162 0.71 -2.38 19.42
C LEU A 162 -0.06 -3.36 20.32
N VAL A 163 -1.38 -3.21 20.47
CA VAL A 163 -2.25 -4.18 21.14
C VAL A 163 -2.26 -5.51 20.39
N GLU A 164 -2.35 -5.50 19.07
CA GLU A 164 -2.27 -6.72 18.24
C GLU A 164 -0.93 -7.46 18.45
N ILE A 165 0.19 -6.71 18.44
CA ILE A 165 1.52 -7.26 18.73
C ILE A 165 1.58 -7.79 20.17
N ALA A 166 1.05 -7.05 21.16
CA ALA A 166 1.01 -7.47 22.55
C ALA A 166 0.24 -8.78 22.74
N ARG A 167 -0.83 -8.99 21.97
CA ARG A 167 -1.62 -10.23 21.99
C ARG A 167 -0.80 -11.44 21.56
N VAL A 168 -0.02 -11.31 20.49
CA VAL A 168 0.73 -12.45 19.94
C VAL A 168 1.95 -12.81 20.78
N ILE A 169 2.51 -11.88 21.58
CA ILE A 169 3.70 -12.16 22.41
C ILE A 169 3.37 -12.79 23.78
N GLN A 170 2.10 -12.84 24.20
CA GLN A 170 1.72 -13.47 25.48
C GLN A 170 2.11 -14.94 25.59
N GLY A 171 2.16 -15.66 24.47
CA GLY A 171 2.51 -17.08 24.41
C GLY A 171 4.02 -17.36 24.33
N ASP A 172 4.89 -16.41 24.67
CA ASP A 172 6.36 -16.50 24.58
C ASP A 172 6.83 -17.06 23.21
N PRO A 173 6.51 -16.39 22.10
CA PRO A 173 6.84 -16.88 20.77
C PRO A 173 8.36 -16.87 20.54
N LYS A 174 8.84 -17.82 19.71
CA LYS A 174 10.20 -17.81 19.17
C LYS A 174 10.30 -16.95 17.91
N VAL A 175 9.20 -16.89 17.15
CA VAL A 175 9.08 -16.18 15.87
C VAL A 175 7.80 -15.37 15.85
N VAL A 176 7.92 -14.10 15.52
CA VAL A 176 6.79 -13.19 15.24
C VAL A 176 6.89 -12.72 13.79
N ILE A 177 5.81 -12.88 13.05
CA ILE A 177 5.70 -12.40 11.67
C ILE A 177 4.80 -11.17 11.69
N LEU A 178 5.29 -10.06 11.12
CA LEU A 178 4.56 -8.80 11.02
C LEU A 178 4.38 -8.48 9.53
N ASP A 179 3.14 -8.57 9.05
CA ASP A 179 2.80 -8.35 7.64
C ASP A 179 2.26 -6.93 7.46
N GLU A 180 3.08 -6.04 6.91
CA GLU A 180 2.82 -4.60 6.68
C GLU A 180 2.28 -3.83 7.91
N PRO A 181 2.92 -3.94 9.09
CA PRO A 181 2.34 -3.43 10.33
C PRO A 181 2.23 -1.90 10.41
N THR A 182 2.83 -1.16 9.48
CA THR A 182 2.88 0.30 9.46
C THR A 182 2.27 0.92 8.20
N SER A 183 1.60 0.12 7.36
CA SER A 183 1.09 0.56 6.05
C SER A 183 0.09 1.73 6.14
N SER A 184 -0.69 1.81 7.21
CA SER A 184 -1.70 2.85 7.47
C SER A 184 -1.25 3.92 8.47
N LEU A 185 -0.01 3.86 8.97
CA LEU A 185 0.50 4.72 10.04
C LEU A 185 1.30 5.90 9.50
N ALA A 186 1.20 7.04 10.20
CA ALA A 186 2.10 8.17 10.01
C ALA A 186 3.52 7.84 10.52
N ASN A 187 4.54 8.58 10.05
CA ASN A 187 5.94 8.30 10.40
C ASN A 187 6.22 8.29 11.91
N ALA A 188 5.63 9.23 12.66
CA ALA A 188 5.76 9.28 14.12
C ALA A 188 5.14 8.04 14.81
N GLU A 189 4.02 7.57 14.31
CA GLU A 189 3.33 6.38 14.81
C GLU A 189 4.07 5.09 14.45
N ALA A 190 4.61 5.00 13.22
CA ALA A 190 5.44 3.90 12.78
C ALA A 190 6.70 3.74 13.65
N ALA A 191 7.24 4.83 14.20
CA ALA A 191 8.37 4.78 15.12
C ALA A 191 8.06 4.04 16.43
N LEU A 192 6.81 4.09 16.92
CA LEU A 192 6.38 3.35 18.11
C LEU A 192 6.38 1.84 17.86
N VAL A 193 5.85 1.41 16.70
CA VAL A 193 5.86 0.01 16.28
C VAL A 193 7.31 -0.48 16.09
N ALA A 194 8.17 0.34 15.48
CA ALA A 194 9.58 0.06 15.30
C ALA A 194 10.31 -0.17 16.64
N ALA A 195 10.05 0.67 17.65
CA ALA A 195 10.61 0.51 18.99
C ALA A 195 10.16 -0.81 19.64
N ALA A 196 8.89 -1.20 19.46
CA ALA A 196 8.39 -2.48 19.95
C ALA A 196 9.09 -3.66 19.26
N VAL A 197 9.28 -3.63 17.94
CA VAL A 197 10.01 -4.66 17.18
C VAL A 197 11.45 -4.82 17.70
N MET A 198 12.16 -3.72 17.94
CA MET A 198 13.51 -3.76 18.46
C MET A 198 13.58 -4.38 19.88
N ARG A 199 12.57 -4.15 20.72
CA ARG A 199 12.47 -4.81 22.03
C ARG A 199 12.24 -6.32 21.93
N LEU A 200 11.42 -6.77 20.97
CA LEU A 200 11.22 -8.19 20.70
C LEU A 200 12.53 -8.86 20.28
N SER A 201 13.27 -8.26 19.37
CA SER A 201 14.59 -8.71 18.92
C SER A 201 15.58 -8.78 20.10
N ALA A 202 15.65 -7.75 20.92
CA ALA A 202 16.51 -7.71 22.11
C ALA A 202 16.13 -8.78 23.15
N ALA A 203 14.85 -9.16 23.23
CA ALA A 203 14.38 -10.28 24.06
C ALA A 203 14.67 -11.66 23.45
N GLY A 204 15.33 -11.73 22.28
CA GLY A 204 15.69 -12.96 21.59
C GLY A 204 14.56 -13.56 20.75
N ILE A 205 13.48 -12.82 20.50
CA ILE A 205 12.41 -13.23 19.60
C ILE A 205 12.82 -12.86 18.17
N ALA A 206 12.74 -13.80 17.25
CA ALA A 206 13.02 -13.54 15.85
C ALA A 206 11.80 -12.90 15.17
N VAL A 207 12.03 -11.91 14.32
CA VAL A 207 10.96 -11.18 13.65
C VAL A 207 11.13 -11.27 12.14
N VAL A 208 10.09 -11.73 11.44
CA VAL A 208 9.94 -11.55 9.98
C VAL A 208 9.13 -10.28 9.77
N TYR A 209 9.75 -9.29 9.15
CA TYR A 209 9.16 -7.97 8.93
C TYR A 209 8.88 -7.76 7.46
N VAL A 210 7.61 -7.73 7.08
CA VAL A 210 7.18 -7.43 5.70
C VAL A 210 6.80 -5.97 5.61
N SER A 211 7.47 -5.23 4.75
CA SER A 211 7.16 -3.83 4.47
C SER A 211 7.66 -3.47 3.08
N HIS A 212 7.06 -2.47 2.48
CA HIS A 212 7.53 -1.84 1.24
C HIS A 212 8.27 -0.51 1.51
N ARG A 213 8.36 -0.08 2.77
CA ARG A 213 9.03 1.16 3.19
C ARG A 213 10.52 0.90 3.46
N MET A 214 11.37 1.21 2.50
CA MET A 214 12.81 0.92 2.58
C MET A 214 13.49 1.56 3.80
N ASN A 215 13.08 2.78 4.19
CA ASN A 215 13.62 3.47 5.37
C ASN A 215 13.33 2.72 6.68
N GLU A 216 12.14 2.12 6.82
CA GLU A 216 11.80 1.29 7.98
C GLU A 216 12.65 0.02 8.01
N ILE A 217 12.78 -0.64 6.86
CA ILE A 217 13.56 -1.87 6.71
C ILE A 217 15.00 -1.64 7.11
N ARG A 218 15.65 -0.60 6.59
CA ARG A 218 17.04 -0.27 6.92
C ARG A 218 17.26 0.08 8.39
N ARG A 219 16.25 0.64 9.04
CA ARG A 219 16.31 1.00 10.45
C ARG A 219 16.13 -0.19 11.37
N LEU A 220 15.33 -1.19 10.98
CA LEU A 220 14.90 -2.30 11.83
C LEU A 220 15.61 -3.61 11.55
N ALA A 221 15.80 -3.95 10.28
CA ALA A 221 16.28 -5.25 9.88
C ALA A 221 17.79 -5.27 9.66
N SER A 222 18.41 -6.37 10.04
CA SER A 222 19.83 -6.63 9.78
C SER A 222 20.05 -7.38 8.46
N SER A 223 19.07 -8.17 8.06
CA SER A 223 19.10 -9.01 6.86
C SER A 223 17.79 -8.92 6.08
N CYS A 224 17.84 -9.27 4.82
CA CYS A 224 16.69 -9.21 3.93
C CYS A 224 16.67 -10.42 2.99
N THR A 225 15.54 -11.12 2.97
CA THR A 225 15.23 -12.12 1.94
C THR A 225 14.36 -11.46 0.87
N ILE A 226 14.82 -11.50 -0.38
CA ILE A 226 14.15 -10.89 -1.53
C ILE A 226 13.52 -12.01 -2.35
N MET A 227 12.21 -11.97 -2.48
CA MET A 227 11.44 -12.93 -3.29
C MET A 227 11.07 -12.34 -4.65
N ARG A 228 11.15 -13.17 -5.68
CA ARG A 228 10.72 -12.85 -7.05
C ARG A 228 10.20 -14.11 -7.73
N ASP A 229 8.99 -14.03 -8.31
CA ASP A 229 8.37 -15.10 -9.10
C ASP A 229 8.37 -16.47 -8.40
N GLY A 230 8.13 -16.47 -7.08
CA GLY A 230 8.10 -17.68 -6.25
C GLY A 230 9.46 -18.23 -5.82
N CYS A 231 10.56 -17.56 -6.17
CA CYS A 231 11.92 -17.94 -5.79
C CYS A 231 12.55 -16.92 -4.85
N VAL A 232 13.59 -17.32 -4.11
CA VAL A 232 14.50 -16.41 -3.42
C VAL A 232 15.48 -15.83 -4.43
N ALA A 233 15.29 -14.55 -4.79
CA ALA A 233 16.16 -13.84 -5.72
C ALA A 233 17.46 -13.34 -5.06
N GLY A 234 17.44 -13.15 -3.74
CA GLY A 234 18.60 -12.77 -2.94
C GLY A 234 18.34 -12.90 -1.45
N ASP A 235 19.38 -13.24 -0.72
CA ASP A 235 19.42 -13.21 0.77
C ASP A 235 20.63 -12.36 1.15
N VAL A 236 20.38 -11.13 1.64
CA VAL A 236 21.41 -10.09 1.74
C VAL A 236 21.45 -9.46 3.12
N ALA A 237 22.65 -9.01 3.50
CA ALA A 237 22.84 -8.14 4.63
C ALA A 237 22.56 -6.69 4.25
N LEU A 238 21.67 -6.02 4.99
CA LEU A 238 21.23 -4.67 4.62
C LEU A 238 22.34 -3.62 4.74
N ASP A 239 23.27 -3.78 5.66
CA ASP A 239 24.38 -2.85 5.86
C ASP A 239 25.32 -2.77 4.64
N ASN A 240 25.44 -3.88 3.88
CA ASN A 240 26.38 -4.00 2.77
C ASN A 240 25.69 -3.93 1.39
N THR A 241 24.39 -3.73 1.35
CA THR A 241 23.60 -3.75 0.10
C THR A 241 22.91 -2.42 -0.10
N SER A 242 23.14 -1.76 -1.23
CA SER A 242 22.45 -0.49 -1.55
C SER A 242 20.96 -0.70 -1.81
N THR A 243 20.16 0.36 -1.67
CA THR A 243 18.73 0.31 -2.02
C THR A 243 18.53 -0.07 -3.48
N GLN A 244 19.39 0.43 -4.38
CA GLN A 244 19.34 0.10 -5.79
C GLN A 244 19.57 -1.40 -6.04
N GLN A 245 20.56 -2.00 -5.39
CA GLN A 245 20.81 -3.44 -5.50
C GLN A 245 19.64 -4.29 -5.02
N ILE A 246 18.96 -3.86 -3.94
CA ILE A 246 17.74 -4.53 -3.47
C ILE A 246 16.63 -4.43 -4.50
N VAL A 247 16.43 -3.24 -5.09
CA VAL A 247 15.44 -3.01 -6.15
C VAL A 247 15.77 -3.84 -7.38
N ASP A 248 17.03 -3.92 -7.81
CA ASP A 248 17.46 -4.73 -8.95
C ASP A 248 17.18 -6.22 -8.73
N LEU A 249 17.42 -6.74 -7.53
CA LEU A 249 17.05 -8.10 -7.15
C LEU A 249 15.54 -8.33 -7.17
N MET A 250 14.74 -7.35 -6.74
CA MET A 250 13.27 -7.43 -6.77
C MET A 250 12.72 -7.38 -8.20
N LEU A 251 13.33 -6.59 -9.07
CA LEU A 251 12.86 -6.34 -10.44
C LEU A 251 13.40 -7.36 -11.44
N GLY A 252 14.62 -7.87 -11.23
CA GLY A 252 15.40 -8.58 -12.23
C GLY A 252 16.00 -7.60 -13.26
N HIS A 253 16.95 -8.05 -14.05
CA HIS A 253 17.50 -7.27 -15.16
C HIS A 253 16.46 -7.15 -16.29
N GLN A 254 15.41 -6.37 -16.09
CA GLN A 254 14.61 -5.86 -17.20
C GLN A 254 14.97 -4.38 -17.37
N ASP A 255 15.19 -3.98 -18.61
CA ASP A 255 15.44 -2.60 -19.00
C ASP A 255 14.30 -1.68 -18.53
N HIS A 256 14.39 -1.13 -17.31
CA HIS A 256 13.35 -0.33 -16.69
C HIS A 256 13.57 1.17 -16.77
N HIS A 257 14.46 1.62 -17.63
CA HIS A 257 14.48 3.01 -18.06
C HIS A 257 13.82 3.14 -19.43
N THR A 258 12.50 2.91 -19.51
CA THR A 258 11.73 3.59 -20.55
C THR A 258 11.76 5.07 -20.16
N GLN A 259 12.83 5.77 -20.55
CA GLN A 259 12.79 7.23 -20.55
C GLN A 259 11.69 7.62 -21.54
N TRP A 260 10.54 7.97 -20.98
CA TRP A 260 9.49 8.56 -21.80
C TRP A 260 10.06 9.84 -22.38
N VAL A 261 9.98 9.99 -23.69
CA VAL A 261 10.27 11.27 -24.33
C VAL A 261 9.24 12.24 -23.77
N THR A 262 9.70 13.11 -22.88
CA THR A 262 8.88 14.19 -22.34
C THR A 262 8.47 15.08 -23.50
N ALA A 263 7.16 15.29 -23.67
CA ALA A 263 6.69 16.29 -24.61
C ALA A 263 7.29 17.66 -24.21
N PRO A 264 7.69 18.51 -25.17
CA PRO A 264 8.19 19.83 -24.83
C PRO A 264 7.13 20.55 -23.98
N VAL A 265 7.55 21.15 -22.87
CA VAL A 265 6.70 21.87 -21.90
C VAL A 265 6.20 23.19 -22.51
N GLY A 266 5.59 23.15 -23.69
CA GLY A 266 5.16 24.31 -24.48
C GLY A 266 3.77 24.10 -25.08
N GLY A 267 2.74 23.92 -24.23
CA GLY A 267 1.35 23.80 -24.69
C GLY A 267 0.46 24.93 -24.17
N GLU A 268 -0.74 25.07 -24.75
CA GLU A 268 -1.80 25.94 -24.27
C GLU A 268 -2.17 25.58 -22.83
N THR A 269 -2.28 26.59 -21.93
CA THR A 269 -2.77 26.38 -20.56
C THR A 269 -4.24 26.03 -20.60
N VAL A 270 -4.58 24.83 -20.11
CA VAL A 270 -5.98 24.33 -20.04
C VAL A 270 -6.61 24.57 -18.68
N LEU A 271 -5.79 24.61 -17.61
CA LEU A 271 -6.24 24.91 -16.26
C LEU A 271 -5.18 25.80 -15.59
N ALA A 272 -5.59 26.92 -15.03
CA ALA A 272 -4.77 27.71 -14.11
C ALA A 272 -5.47 27.81 -12.76
N VAL A 273 -4.72 27.51 -11.71
CA VAL A 273 -5.10 27.69 -10.30
C VAL A 273 -4.42 28.95 -9.82
N ARG A 274 -5.15 29.92 -9.29
CA ARG A 274 -4.62 31.21 -8.84
C ARG A 274 -4.99 31.48 -7.40
N GLN A 275 -3.99 31.55 -6.53
CA GLN A 275 -4.09 31.88 -5.10
C GLN A 275 -5.17 31.10 -4.35
N LEU A 276 -5.38 29.83 -4.71
CA LEU A 276 -6.40 28.98 -4.10
C LEU A 276 -6.05 28.71 -2.63
N SER A 277 -6.98 29.06 -1.75
CA SER A 277 -6.86 28.85 -0.31
C SER A 277 -8.04 28.04 0.23
N LEU A 278 -7.74 27.06 1.09
CA LEU A 278 -8.70 26.23 1.83
C LEU A 278 -8.13 25.92 3.22
N PRO A 279 -8.20 26.91 4.15
CA PRO A 279 -7.65 26.73 5.50
C PRO A 279 -8.30 25.55 6.25
N PRO A 280 -7.56 24.84 7.12
CA PRO A 280 -6.12 25.04 7.41
C PRO A 280 -5.17 24.31 6.42
N LYS A 281 -5.66 23.68 5.38
CA LYS A 281 -4.93 22.72 4.53
C LYS A 281 -4.19 23.36 3.35
N LEU A 282 -4.74 24.43 2.77
CA LEU A 282 -4.18 25.05 1.56
C LEU A 282 -4.09 26.57 1.72
N HIS A 283 -2.96 27.15 1.27
CA HIS A 283 -2.65 28.57 1.41
C HIS A 283 -2.07 29.13 0.12
N GLN A 284 -2.87 29.90 -0.65
CA GLN A 284 -2.45 30.64 -1.85
C GLN A 284 -1.74 29.76 -2.90
N VAL A 285 -2.26 28.56 -3.16
CA VAL A 285 -1.71 27.65 -4.15
C VAL A 285 -1.93 28.21 -5.55
N SER A 286 -0.86 28.31 -6.36
CA SER A 286 -0.92 28.79 -7.74
C SER A 286 -0.06 27.92 -8.65
N PHE A 287 -0.64 27.45 -9.76
CA PHE A 287 0.05 26.72 -10.82
C PHE A 287 -0.78 26.63 -12.07
N GLU A 288 -0.18 26.16 -13.16
CA GLU A 288 -0.85 25.93 -14.43
C GLU A 288 -0.67 24.49 -14.89
N LEU A 289 -1.69 23.97 -15.59
CA LEU A 289 -1.65 22.67 -16.28
C LEU A 289 -1.80 22.92 -17.78
N ARG A 290 -0.91 22.33 -18.57
CA ARG A 290 -0.88 22.51 -20.03
C ARG A 290 -1.53 21.35 -20.76
N ARG A 291 -1.95 21.57 -21.99
CA ARG A 291 -2.53 20.53 -22.84
C ARG A 291 -1.53 19.40 -23.09
N GLY A 292 -1.95 18.15 -22.85
CA GLY A 292 -1.10 16.98 -23.06
C GLY A 292 0.00 16.80 -22.01
N GLU A 293 -0.02 17.59 -20.91
CA GLU A 293 0.93 17.48 -19.81
C GLU A 293 0.49 16.45 -18.78
N VAL A 294 1.45 15.73 -18.21
CA VAL A 294 1.31 14.98 -16.95
C VAL A 294 2.04 15.78 -15.87
N LEU A 295 1.28 16.51 -15.06
CA LEU A 295 1.78 17.31 -13.94
C LEU A 295 1.74 16.46 -12.65
N GLY A 296 2.90 16.22 -12.03
CA GLY A 296 3.03 15.55 -10.75
C GLY A 296 2.79 16.49 -9.57
N ILE A 297 2.17 15.99 -8.50
CA ILE A 297 2.15 16.69 -7.21
C ILE A 297 2.73 15.76 -6.15
N ALA A 298 3.95 16.11 -5.69
CA ALA A 298 4.64 15.48 -4.58
C ALA A 298 4.28 16.16 -3.26
N GLY A 299 4.44 15.44 -2.15
CA GLY A 299 4.28 15.98 -0.80
C GLY A 299 4.10 14.89 0.25
N LEU A 300 4.36 15.20 1.50
CA LEU A 300 4.13 14.28 2.62
C LEU A 300 2.64 14.03 2.86
N LEU A 301 2.34 12.96 3.60
CA LEU A 301 0.96 12.69 4.05
C LEU A 301 0.42 13.90 4.84
N GLY A 302 -0.78 14.37 4.50
CA GLY A 302 -1.38 15.54 5.13
C GLY A 302 -0.95 16.89 4.53
N ALA A 303 -0.13 16.93 3.48
CA ALA A 303 0.30 18.19 2.83
C ALA A 303 -0.83 18.96 2.11
N GLY A 304 -2.03 18.36 1.96
CA GLY A 304 -3.18 19.00 1.32
C GLY A 304 -3.40 18.58 -0.14
N ARG A 305 -2.74 17.53 -0.62
CA ARG A 305 -2.79 17.07 -2.02
C ARG A 305 -4.21 16.67 -2.47
N SER A 306 -4.87 15.80 -1.72
CA SER A 306 -6.25 15.36 -2.02
C SER A 306 -7.25 16.52 -1.89
N GLU A 307 -7.07 17.37 -0.87
CA GLU A 307 -7.88 18.56 -0.68
C GLU A 307 -7.77 19.53 -1.87
N LEU A 308 -6.55 19.68 -2.43
CA LEU A 308 -6.33 20.49 -3.63
C LEU A 308 -7.09 19.93 -4.84
N LEU A 309 -7.01 18.62 -5.10
CA LEU A 309 -7.74 18.01 -6.21
C LEU A 309 -9.27 18.11 -6.01
N LYS A 310 -9.76 17.88 -4.78
CA LYS A 310 -11.19 18.02 -4.44
C LYS A 310 -11.69 19.46 -4.61
N ALA A 311 -10.85 20.45 -4.27
CA ALA A 311 -11.17 21.87 -4.49
C ALA A 311 -11.23 22.20 -5.99
N ILE A 312 -10.25 21.76 -6.78
CA ILE A 312 -10.20 21.99 -8.24
C ILE A 312 -11.41 21.38 -8.93
N VAL A 313 -11.81 20.15 -8.57
CA VAL A 313 -12.98 19.50 -9.21
C VAL A 313 -14.32 19.97 -8.66
N GLY A 314 -14.32 20.85 -7.65
CA GLY A 314 -15.54 21.42 -7.07
C GLY A 314 -16.31 20.48 -6.14
N LEU A 315 -15.63 19.49 -5.54
CA LEU A 315 -16.15 18.65 -4.45
C LEU A 315 -16.10 19.36 -3.11
N THR A 316 -15.08 20.18 -2.90
CA THR A 316 -14.90 21.00 -1.70
C THR A 316 -14.79 22.47 -2.12
N PRO A 317 -15.64 23.39 -1.60
CA PRO A 317 -15.51 24.79 -1.90
C PRO A 317 -14.22 25.35 -1.27
N PHE A 318 -13.48 26.15 -2.02
CA PHE A 318 -12.35 26.93 -1.50
C PHE A 318 -12.80 28.30 -1.04
N THR A 319 -12.03 28.95 -0.16
CA THR A 319 -12.41 30.22 0.48
C THR A 319 -11.91 31.43 -0.30
N GLU A 320 -10.77 31.32 -0.97
CA GLU A 320 -10.13 32.39 -1.74
C GLU A 320 -9.48 31.83 -3.00
N GLY A 321 -9.29 32.68 -4.00
CA GLY A 321 -8.66 32.34 -5.27
C GLY A 321 -9.67 32.11 -6.39
N GLU A 322 -9.14 31.72 -7.55
CA GLU A 322 -9.92 31.43 -8.76
C GLU A 322 -9.33 30.26 -9.54
N LEU A 323 -10.18 29.61 -10.30
CA LEU A 323 -9.79 28.61 -11.30
C LEU A 323 -10.06 29.21 -12.70
N VAL A 324 -9.10 29.11 -13.59
CA VAL A 324 -9.28 29.46 -14.99
C VAL A 324 -9.23 28.16 -15.80
N LEU A 325 -10.33 27.83 -16.46
CA LEU A 325 -10.47 26.62 -17.28
C LEU A 325 -10.74 27.03 -18.73
N ASP A 326 -9.84 26.69 -19.65
CA ASP A 326 -9.89 27.09 -21.07
C ASP A 326 -10.11 28.60 -21.25
N GLY A 327 -9.48 29.43 -20.41
CA GLY A 327 -9.60 30.89 -20.42
C GLY A 327 -10.82 31.47 -19.69
N GLU A 328 -11.75 30.63 -19.21
CA GLU A 328 -12.92 31.06 -18.44
C GLU A 328 -12.62 31.01 -16.94
N THR A 329 -12.82 32.14 -16.25
CA THR A 329 -12.63 32.21 -14.78
C THR A 329 -13.81 31.65 -14.02
N LEU A 330 -13.56 30.72 -13.11
CA LEU A 330 -14.54 30.05 -12.26
C LEU A 330 -14.24 30.37 -10.80
N ILE A 331 -15.11 31.12 -10.13
CA ILE A 331 -14.95 31.56 -8.75
C ILE A 331 -15.46 30.49 -7.76
N ALA A 332 -16.55 29.85 -8.08
CA ALA A 332 -17.19 28.82 -7.23
C ALA A 332 -17.59 27.61 -8.06
N PRO A 333 -16.61 26.80 -8.50
CA PRO A 333 -16.90 25.61 -9.28
C PRO A 333 -17.66 24.59 -8.43
N ASN A 334 -18.59 23.85 -9.08
CA ASN A 334 -19.24 22.70 -8.47
C ASN A 334 -18.94 21.44 -9.29
N TYR A 335 -18.97 20.28 -8.63
CA TYR A 335 -18.56 19.02 -9.21
C TYR A 335 -19.30 18.68 -10.52
N ALA A 336 -20.63 18.85 -10.55
CA ALA A 336 -21.43 18.55 -11.74
C ALA A 336 -21.09 19.46 -12.93
N GLY A 337 -20.77 20.73 -12.67
CA GLY A 337 -20.31 21.69 -13.67
C GLY A 337 -18.93 21.34 -14.23
N MET A 338 -18.02 20.93 -13.36
CA MET A 338 -16.66 20.53 -13.76
C MET A 338 -16.67 19.22 -14.58
N LEU A 339 -17.50 18.24 -14.21
CA LEU A 339 -17.70 17.04 -15.03
C LEU A 339 -18.20 17.37 -16.44
N LYS A 340 -19.20 18.26 -16.57
CA LYS A 340 -19.70 18.70 -17.88
C LYS A 340 -18.66 19.40 -18.74
N ARG A 341 -17.68 20.06 -18.10
CA ARG A 341 -16.54 20.70 -18.76
C ARG A 341 -15.41 19.72 -19.10
N GLY A 342 -15.62 18.41 -18.84
CA GLY A 342 -14.68 17.34 -19.17
C GLY A 342 -13.56 17.15 -18.17
N MET A 343 -13.72 17.60 -16.92
CA MET A 343 -12.81 17.29 -15.82
C MET A 343 -13.25 16.02 -15.10
N ALA A 344 -12.31 15.16 -14.72
CA ALA A 344 -12.55 13.91 -14.03
C ALA A 344 -11.69 13.81 -12.78
N TYR A 345 -12.18 13.10 -11.77
CA TYR A 345 -11.46 12.85 -10.53
C TYR A 345 -11.49 11.37 -10.15
N THR A 346 -10.33 10.80 -9.84
CA THR A 346 -10.22 9.48 -9.23
C THR A 346 -9.78 9.64 -7.78
N PRO A 347 -10.53 9.11 -6.82
CA PRO A 347 -10.23 9.30 -5.39
C PRO A 347 -9.09 8.40 -4.92
N GLU A 348 -8.42 8.81 -3.83
CA GLU A 348 -7.39 8.05 -3.14
C GLU A 348 -7.92 6.69 -2.65
N ASN A 349 -9.07 6.69 -1.96
CA ASN A 349 -9.70 5.46 -1.48
C ASN A 349 -10.60 4.84 -2.54
N ARG A 350 -9.98 4.11 -3.48
CA ARG A 350 -10.69 3.41 -4.55
C ARG A 350 -11.81 2.51 -4.05
N LYS A 351 -11.58 1.75 -2.96
CA LYS A 351 -12.56 0.76 -2.45
C LYS A 351 -13.81 1.42 -1.89
N ALA A 352 -13.66 2.54 -1.19
CA ALA A 352 -14.79 3.24 -0.56
C ALA A 352 -15.47 4.25 -1.49
N GLU A 353 -14.69 4.95 -2.34
CA GLU A 353 -15.17 6.09 -3.10
C GLU A 353 -15.10 5.88 -4.63
N GLY A 354 -14.25 4.95 -5.08
CA GLY A 354 -13.93 4.80 -6.50
C GLY A 354 -14.71 3.73 -7.24
N ILE A 355 -15.24 2.70 -6.58
CA ILE A 355 -15.95 1.57 -7.22
C ILE A 355 -17.27 1.26 -6.54
N MET A 356 -18.18 0.62 -7.29
CA MET A 356 -19.37 -0.06 -6.76
C MET A 356 -19.05 -1.56 -6.69
N PRO A 357 -18.68 -2.10 -5.51
CA PRO A 357 -17.99 -3.39 -5.39
C PRO A 357 -18.78 -4.59 -5.96
N LEU A 358 -20.09 -4.58 -5.79
CA LEU A 358 -21.00 -5.68 -6.20
C LEU A 358 -21.44 -5.58 -7.65
N LEU A 359 -21.27 -4.40 -8.29
CA LEU A 359 -21.63 -4.20 -9.69
C LEU A 359 -20.54 -4.72 -10.63
N GLY A 360 -20.93 -5.07 -11.84
CA GLY A 360 -20.04 -5.54 -12.90
C GLY A 360 -19.01 -4.49 -13.34
N VAL A 361 -17.99 -4.93 -14.03
CA VAL A 361 -17.03 -4.04 -14.71
C VAL A 361 -17.75 -3.12 -15.70
N ASP A 362 -18.78 -3.64 -16.38
CA ASP A 362 -19.61 -2.91 -17.34
C ASP A 362 -20.37 -1.76 -16.67
N GLU A 363 -21.09 -2.02 -15.60
CA GLU A 363 -21.83 -0.99 -14.85
C GLU A 363 -20.86 0.05 -14.27
N ASN A 364 -19.75 -0.39 -13.68
CA ASN A 364 -18.70 0.50 -13.17
C ASN A 364 -18.05 1.36 -14.26
N THR A 365 -18.01 0.90 -15.50
CA THR A 365 -17.44 1.65 -16.62
C THR A 365 -18.39 2.73 -17.12
N VAL A 366 -19.69 2.42 -17.29
CA VAL A 366 -20.64 3.33 -17.93
C VAL A 366 -21.38 4.26 -16.98
N MET A 367 -21.25 4.10 -15.66
CA MET A 367 -21.98 4.87 -14.65
C MET A 367 -21.77 6.39 -14.75
N THR A 368 -20.63 6.84 -15.29
CA THR A 368 -20.31 8.27 -15.44
C THR A 368 -21.04 8.93 -16.60
N ASP A 369 -21.46 8.17 -17.62
CA ASP A 369 -22.26 8.64 -18.74
C ASP A 369 -23.24 7.56 -19.21
N SER A 370 -24.21 7.24 -18.36
CA SER A 370 -25.26 6.26 -18.68
C SER A 370 -26.18 6.71 -19.82
N ARG A 371 -26.25 8.01 -20.14
CA ARG A 371 -27.06 8.54 -21.23
C ARG A 371 -26.57 8.05 -22.59
N ALA A 372 -25.26 7.91 -22.79
CA ALA A 372 -24.69 7.42 -24.05
C ALA A 372 -25.15 6.00 -24.41
N VAL A 373 -25.46 5.18 -23.37
CA VAL A 373 -25.92 3.79 -23.54
C VAL A 373 -27.37 3.56 -23.19
N SER A 374 -28.16 4.63 -23.05
CA SER A 374 -29.61 4.55 -22.82
C SER A 374 -30.42 5.06 -24.01
N ARG A 375 -31.69 4.62 -24.11
CA ARG A 375 -32.66 5.16 -25.02
C ARG A 375 -34.00 5.28 -24.31
N TYR A 376 -34.60 6.46 -24.33
CA TYR A 376 -35.82 6.77 -23.59
C TYR A 376 -35.79 6.40 -22.09
N GLY A 377 -34.63 6.59 -21.45
CA GLY A 377 -34.45 6.26 -20.03
C GLY A 377 -34.19 4.78 -19.72
N VAL A 378 -34.20 3.91 -20.73
CA VAL A 378 -33.91 2.46 -20.57
C VAL A 378 -32.48 2.16 -21.02
N LEU A 379 -31.73 1.45 -20.18
CA LEU A 379 -30.37 1.03 -20.49
C LEU A 379 -30.34 -0.04 -21.59
N ASN A 380 -29.44 0.11 -22.56
CA ASN A 380 -29.21 -0.87 -23.62
C ASN A 380 -27.99 -1.72 -23.30
N TRP A 381 -28.20 -2.92 -22.80
CA TRP A 381 -27.15 -3.83 -22.39
C TRP A 381 -26.17 -4.23 -23.51
N LEU A 382 -26.64 -4.28 -24.76
CA LEU A 382 -25.73 -4.56 -25.87
C LEU A 382 -24.72 -3.41 -26.06
N LYS A 383 -25.20 -2.15 -26.00
CA LYS A 383 -24.34 -0.97 -26.08
C LYS A 383 -23.39 -0.88 -24.89
N ILE A 384 -23.87 -1.20 -23.68
CA ILE A 384 -23.03 -1.26 -22.47
C ILE A 384 -21.89 -2.24 -22.68
N LYS A 385 -22.21 -3.47 -23.10
CA LYS A 385 -21.21 -4.50 -23.34
C LYS A 385 -20.18 -4.10 -24.40
N GLN A 386 -20.62 -3.49 -25.50
CA GLN A 386 -19.73 -3.00 -26.56
C GLN A 386 -18.81 -1.89 -26.05
N ALA A 387 -19.36 -0.86 -25.38
CA ALA A 387 -18.59 0.24 -24.82
C ALA A 387 -17.57 -0.25 -23.79
N THR A 388 -18.01 -1.14 -22.88
CA THR A 388 -17.12 -1.71 -21.87
C THR A 388 -16.01 -2.56 -22.46
N SER A 389 -16.33 -3.39 -23.47
CA SER A 389 -15.31 -4.21 -24.13
C SER A 389 -14.21 -3.35 -24.78
N ALA A 390 -14.59 -2.21 -25.38
CA ALA A 390 -13.64 -1.25 -25.93
C ALA A 390 -12.73 -0.66 -24.84
N ILE A 391 -13.29 -0.28 -23.69
CA ILE A 391 -12.52 0.26 -22.57
C ILE A 391 -11.64 -0.82 -21.92
N VAL A 392 -12.15 -2.03 -21.68
CA VAL A 392 -11.41 -3.18 -21.16
C VAL A 392 -10.17 -3.46 -22.02
N SER A 393 -10.35 -3.49 -23.33
CA SER A 393 -9.24 -3.68 -24.28
C SER A 393 -8.25 -2.52 -24.21
N ARG A 394 -8.73 -1.28 -24.30
CA ARG A 394 -7.88 -0.08 -24.29
C ARG A 394 -7.06 0.05 -23.00
N MET A 395 -7.69 -0.20 -21.85
CA MET A 395 -7.05 -0.11 -20.53
C MET A 395 -6.30 -1.40 -20.14
N ARG A 396 -6.30 -2.41 -21.04
CA ARG A 396 -5.65 -3.72 -20.78
C ARG A 396 -6.11 -4.33 -19.46
N VAL A 397 -7.44 -4.28 -19.18
CA VAL A 397 -8.02 -4.86 -17.97
C VAL A 397 -8.09 -6.38 -18.10
N LYS A 398 -7.54 -7.10 -17.14
CA LYS A 398 -7.66 -8.58 -17.07
C LYS A 398 -8.97 -8.92 -16.34
N THR A 399 -9.98 -9.39 -17.08
CA THR A 399 -11.27 -9.85 -16.56
C THR A 399 -11.78 -11.03 -17.37
N ALA A 400 -12.51 -11.96 -16.72
CA ALA A 400 -13.10 -13.10 -17.41
C ALA A 400 -14.30 -12.69 -18.31
N ALA A 401 -15.08 -11.72 -17.87
CA ALA A 401 -16.22 -11.15 -18.60
C ALA A 401 -16.49 -9.71 -18.14
N THR A 402 -17.21 -8.93 -18.96
CA THR A 402 -17.55 -7.53 -18.61
C THR A 402 -18.51 -7.44 -17.43
N GLY A 403 -19.40 -8.43 -17.24
CA GLY A 403 -20.33 -8.49 -16.10
C GLY A 403 -19.71 -9.06 -14.81
N THR A 404 -18.40 -9.36 -14.77
CA THR A 404 -17.72 -9.85 -13.56
C THR A 404 -17.76 -8.76 -12.48
N PRO A 405 -18.19 -9.05 -11.23
CA PRO A 405 -18.18 -8.08 -10.14
C PRO A 405 -16.78 -7.49 -9.93
N ILE A 406 -16.68 -6.15 -9.89
CA ILE A 406 -15.38 -5.47 -9.88
C ILE A 406 -14.54 -5.80 -8.65
N VAL A 407 -15.17 -6.16 -7.52
CA VAL A 407 -14.47 -6.56 -6.28
C VAL A 407 -13.60 -7.79 -6.47
N THR A 408 -13.90 -8.67 -7.43
CA THR A 408 -13.13 -9.89 -7.69
C THR A 408 -11.84 -9.65 -8.50
N LEU A 409 -11.68 -8.46 -9.06
CA LEU A 409 -10.49 -8.09 -9.81
C LEU A 409 -9.35 -7.70 -8.86
N SER A 410 -8.10 -7.91 -9.32
CA SER A 410 -6.92 -7.37 -8.62
C SER A 410 -6.98 -5.83 -8.54
N GLY A 411 -6.31 -5.26 -7.53
CA GLY A 411 -6.27 -3.82 -7.31
C GLY A 411 -5.88 -3.01 -8.56
N GLY A 412 -4.87 -3.46 -9.29
CA GLY A 412 -4.46 -2.81 -10.54
C GLY A 412 -5.52 -2.85 -11.64
N ASN A 413 -6.28 -3.96 -11.77
CA ASN A 413 -7.37 -4.04 -12.73
C ASN A 413 -8.57 -3.17 -12.33
N GLN A 414 -8.91 -3.11 -11.04
CA GLN A 414 -9.91 -2.17 -10.53
C GLN A 414 -9.54 -0.73 -10.86
N GLN A 415 -8.27 -0.33 -10.63
CA GLN A 415 -7.79 1.02 -10.91
C GLN A 415 -7.88 1.36 -12.40
N LYS A 416 -7.53 0.43 -13.28
CA LYS A 416 -7.67 0.61 -14.73
C LYS A 416 -9.14 0.80 -15.16
N VAL A 417 -10.09 0.12 -14.51
CA VAL A 417 -11.53 0.38 -14.74
C VAL A 417 -11.92 1.78 -14.27
N VAL A 418 -11.44 2.22 -13.10
CA VAL A 418 -11.73 3.57 -12.57
C VAL A 418 -11.17 4.67 -13.49
N ILE A 419 -9.97 4.53 -14.03
CA ILE A 419 -9.43 5.46 -15.03
C ILE A 419 -10.22 5.33 -16.34
N GLY A 420 -10.50 4.11 -16.77
CA GLY A 420 -11.20 3.80 -18.01
C GLY A 420 -12.60 4.41 -18.10
N ARG A 421 -13.36 4.50 -16.98
CA ARG A 421 -14.68 5.16 -16.96
C ARG A 421 -14.61 6.64 -17.37
N TRP A 422 -13.52 7.32 -17.00
CA TRP A 422 -13.32 8.72 -17.36
C TRP A 422 -12.88 8.88 -18.83
N VAL A 423 -12.18 7.88 -19.35
CA VAL A 423 -11.89 7.77 -20.80
C VAL A 423 -13.19 7.54 -21.57
N TYR A 424 -14.07 6.66 -21.06
CA TYR A 424 -15.42 6.45 -21.62
C TYR A 424 -16.26 7.73 -21.60
N ALA A 425 -16.24 8.49 -20.50
CA ALA A 425 -16.91 9.78 -20.37
C ALA A 425 -16.25 10.92 -21.20
N ARG A 426 -15.21 10.61 -21.99
CA ARG A 426 -14.49 11.57 -22.85
C ARG A 426 -13.89 12.76 -22.10
N SER A 427 -13.52 12.54 -20.84
CA SER A 427 -12.87 13.59 -20.04
C SER A 427 -11.57 14.05 -20.68
N ARG A 428 -11.28 15.37 -20.59
CA ARG A 428 -10.10 16.02 -21.16
C ARG A 428 -9.01 16.25 -20.13
N ILE A 429 -9.42 16.51 -18.88
CA ILE A 429 -8.54 16.72 -17.72
C ILE A 429 -8.82 15.63 -16.71
N LEU A 430 -7.79 14.90 -16.30
CA LEU A 430 -7.87 13.80 -15.35
C LEU A 430 -7.09 14.15 -14.08
N LEU A 431 -7.78 14.20 -12.94
CA LEU A 431 -7.18 14.37 -11.61
C LEU A 431 -7.08 12.99 -10.98
N LEU A 432 -5.85 12.44 -10.91
CA LEU A 432 -5.56 11.10 -10.41
C LEU A 432 -4.95 11.20 -9.02
N ASP A 433 -5.75 10.89 -8.00
CA ASP A 433 -5.32 10.92 -6.60
C ASP A 433 -4.84 9.53 -6.18
N GLU A 434 -3.54 9.38 -5.93
CA GLU A 434 -2.87 8.11 -5.54
C GLU A 434 -3.27 6.93 -6.45
N PRO A 435 -3.18 7.04 -7.79
CA PRO A 435 -3.73 6.03 -8.70
C PRO A 435 -2.98 4.69 -8.64
N THR A 436 -1.83 4.65 -8.01
CA THR A 436 -0.96 3.48 -7.87
C THR A 436 -0.97 2.88 -6.48
N ARG A 437 -1.72 3.48 -5.55
CA ARG A 437 -1.78 3.01 -4.17
C ARG A 437 -2.40 1.62 -4.06
N GLY A 438 -1.67 0.69 -3.41
CA GLY A 438 -2.14 -0.68 -3.17
C GLY A 438 -2.25 -1.53 -4.44
N VAL A 439 -1.43 -1.23 -5.46
CA VAL A 439 -1.29 -2.06 -6.65
C VAL A 439 0.14 -2.58 -6.78
N ASP A 440 0.30 -3.70 -7.49
CA ASP A 440 1.62 -4.30 -7.73
C ASP A 440 2.45 -3.50 -8.74
N VAL A 441 3.77 -3.74 -8.78
CA VAL A 441 4.72 -2.99 -9.61
C VAL A 441 4.40 -3.11 -11.10
N GLU A 442 3.96 -4.28 -11.57
CA GLU A 442 3.57 -4.43 -12.99
C GLU A 442 2.34 -3.56 -13.31
N ALA A 443 1.35 -3.55 -12.42
CA ALA A 443 0.17 -2.71 -12.60
C ALA A 443 0.50 -1.22 -12.50
N LYS A 444 1.44 -0.80 -11.63
CA LYS A 444 1.95 0.57 -11.58
C LYS A 444 2.52 1.00 -12.93
N ASN A 445 3.44 0.22 -13.49
CA ASN A 445 4.03 0.49 -14.80
C ASN A 445 2.97 0.56 -15.92
N GLN A 446 1.92 -0.26 -15.85
CA GLN A 446 0.79 -0.19 -16.80
C GLN A 446 0.00 1.11 -16.64
N ILE A 447 -0.22 1.57 -15.39
CA ILE A 447 -0.92 2.84 -15.11
C ILE A 447 -0.10 4.03 -15.63
N TYR A 448 1.24 4.05 -15.43
CA TYR A 448 2.11 5.09 -15.97
C TYR A 448 2.03 5.15 -17.50
N ARG A 449 2.10 3.97 -18.16
CA ARG A 449 1.95 3.88 -19.61
C ARG A 449 0.59 4.41 -20.07
N ILE A 450 -0.50 4.05 -19.39
CA ILE A 450 -1.84 4.55 -19.70
C ILE A 450 -1.89 6.08 -19.55
N ALA A 451 -1.35 6.64 -18.47
CA ALA A 451 -1.31 8.09 -18.27
C ALA A 451 -0.53 8.79 -19.40
N ARG A 452 0.63 8.26 -19.78
CA ARG A 452 1.42 8.81 -20.91
C ARG A 452 0.72 8.68 -22.25
N GLU A 453 0.09 7.53 -22.54
CA GLU A 453 -0.70 7.32 -23.76
C GLU A 453 -1.86 8.33 -23.85
N LEU A 454 -2.57 8.57 -22.73
CA LEU A 454 -3.65 9.55 -22.66
C LEU A 454 -3.15 10.99 -22.83
N ALA A 455 -1.99 11.32 -22.27
CA ALA A 455 -1.37 12.63 -22.45
C ALA A 455 -0.94 12.86 -23.91
N ALA A 456 -0.36 11.86 -24.55
CA ALA A 456 0.00 11.91 -25.98
C ALA A 456 -1.22 12.10 -26.89
N GLU A 457 -2.41 11.68 -26.45
CA GLU A 457 -3.69 11.94 -27.16
C GLU A 457 -4.23 13.36 -26.88
N GLY A 458 -3.50 14.21 -26.13
CA GLY A 458 -3.88 15.58 -25.80
C GLY A 458 -4.74 15.75 -24.55
N LYS A 459 -4.88 14.69 -23.72
CA LYS A 459 -5.49 14.82 -22.39
C LYS A 459 -4.46 15.38 -21.41
N SER A 460 -4.92 16.21 -20.47
CA SER A 460 -4.05 16.79 -19.43
C SER A 460 -4.30 16.05 -18.11
N ILE A 461 -3.25 15.74 -17.39
CA ILE A 461 -3.31 14.87 -16.21
C ILE A 461 -2.62 15.55 -15.03
N ILE A 462 -3.29 15.62 -13.88
CA ILE A 462 -2.63 15.84 -12.60
C ILE A 462 -2.49 14.48 -11.92
N PHE A 463 -1.27 14.10 -11.62
CA PHE A 463 -0.91 12.82 -11.03
C PHE A 463 -0.34 13.04 -9.62
N VAL A 464 -1.10 12.66 -8.61
CA VAL A 464 -0.71 12.76 -7.19
C VAL A 464 -0.19 11.43 -6.71
N SER A 465 1.00 11.39 -6.11
CA SER A 465 1.53 10.21 -5.44
C SER A 465 2.26 10.54 -4.15
N SER A 466 2.09 9.70 -3.15
CA SER A 466 2.89 9.69 -1.92
C SER A 466 4.24 8.98 -2.11
N GLU A 467 4.33 8.13 -3.12
CA GLU A 467 5.58 7.46 -3.51
C GLU A 467 6.33 8.39 -4.48
N VAL A 468 7.22 9.19 -3.93
CA VAL A 468 7.91 10.28 -4.65
C VAL A 468 8.71 9.75 -5.85
N GLU A 469 9.23 8.53 -5.74
CA GLU A 469 10.01 7.85 -6.80
C GLU A 469 9.20 7.54 -8.08
N GLU A 470 7.87 7.54 -7.99
CA GLU A 470 7.00 7.29 -9.14
C GLU A 470 6.89 8.49 -10.07
N LEU A 471 6.89 9.68 -9.51
CA LEU A 471 6.59 10.90 -10.25
C LEU A 471 7.59 11.19 -11.38
N PRO A 472 8.93 11.04 -11.20
CA PRO A 472 9.90 11.19 -12.29
C PRO A 472 9.70 10.22 -13.44
N GLN A 473 9.05 9.08 -13.19
CA GLN A 473 8.81 8.05 -14.20
C GLN A 473 7.63 8.36 -15.12
N VAL A 474 6.71 9.22 -14.70
CA VAL A 474 5.46 9.46 -15.43
C VAL A 474 5.18 10.94 -15.73
N CYS A 475 5.73 11.87 -14.95
CA CYS A 475 5.42 13.31 -15.03
C CYS A 475 6.40 14.08 -15.90
N ASP A 476 5.90 15.09 -16.61
CA ASP A 476 6.72 16.06 -17.34
C ASP A 476 7.27 17.13 -16.40
N ARG A 477 6.53 17.44 -15.35
CA ARG A 477 6.84 18.46 -14.34
C ARG A 477 6.25 18.03 -13.00
N ILE A 478 6.92 18.34 -11.89
CA ILE A 478 6.50 17.96 -10.54
C ILE A 478 6.47 19.21 -9.66
N LEU A 479 5.35 19.42 -8.98
CA LEU A 479 5.18 20.45 -7.95
C LEU A 479 5.33 19.79 -6.57
N LEU A 480 6.15 20.40 -5.72
CA LEU A 480 6.26 20.00 -4.32
C LEU A 480 5.30 20.81 -3.47
N LEU A 481 4.26 20.13 -2.96
CA LEU A 481 3.30 20.72 -2.03
C LEU A 481 3.75 20.47 -0.60
N GLN A 482 4.00 21.53 0.17
CA GLN A 482 4.42 21.50 1.56
C GLN A 482 3.59 22.48 2.39
N GLN A 483 3.07 22.00 3.51
CA GLN A 483 2.26 22.84 4.42
C GLN A 483 1.19 23.68 3.67
N GLY A 484 0.56 23.08 2.69
CA GLY A 484 -0.48 23.73 1.89
C GLY A 484 -0.01 24.77 0.88
N ARG A 485 1.30 24.87 0.57
CA ARG A 485 1.88 25.79 -0.41
C ARG A 485 2.73 25.04 -1.44
N ILE A 486 2.83 25.58 -2.66
CA ILE A 486 3.83 25.09 -3.62
C ILE A 486 5.19 25.64 -3.20
N ALA A 487 6.04 24.74 -2.73
CA ALA A 487 7.39 25.09 -2.25
C ALA A 487 8.41 25.13 -3.40
N LYS A 488 8.31 24.18 -4.34
CA LYS A 488 9.27 24.06 -5.45
C LYS A 488 8.64 23.38 -6.66
N GLU A 489 9.20 23.66 -7.82
CA GLU A 489 8.85 23.03 -9.10
C GLU A 489 10.08 22.35 -9.69
N PHE A 490 9.89 21.14 -10.25
CA PHE A 490 10.90 20.36 -10.92
C PHE A 490 10.44 20.04 -12.33
N ILE A 491 11.32 20.14 -13.30
CA ILE A 491 11.07 19.86 -14.71
C ILE A 491 11.83 18.58 -15.08
N SER A 492 11.17 17.63 -15.74
CA SER A 492 11.78 16.38 -16.16
C SER A 492 12.94 16.63 -17.18
N PRO A 493 14.05 15.87 -17.10
CA PRO A 493 14.31 14.75 -16.20
C PRO A 493 14.61 15.18 -14.77
N VAL A 494 13.94 14.59 -13.79
CA VAL A 494 14.09 14.89 -12.36
C VAL A 494 14.91 13.79 -11.69
N ASP A 495 15.95 14.18 -10.95
CA ASP A 495 16.68 13.27 -10.10
C ASP A 495 15.83 12.88 -8.89
N VAL A 496 15.58 11.57 -8.74
CA VAL A 496 14.79 11.00 -7.65
C VAL A 496 15.40 11.34 -6.29
N GLU A 497 16.73 11.24 -6.14
CA GLU A 497 17.43 11.52 -4.88
C GLU A 497 17.26 12.99 -4.48
N GLN A 498 17.40 13.90 -5.45
CA GLN A 498 17.18 15.33 -5.23
C GLN A 498 15.73 15.60 -4.81
N LEU A 499 14.76 15.03 -5.52
CA LEU A 499 13.33 15.19 -5.19
C LEU A 499 13.01 14.67 -3.80
N MET A 500 13.53 13.48 -3.46
CA MET A 500 13.34 12.89 -2.13
C MET A 500 13.98 13.71 -1.02
N SER A 501 15.19 14.21 -1.24
CA SER A 501 15.88 15.05 -0.26
C SER A 501 15.07 16.31 0.05
N GLU A 502 14.53 16.98 -0.96
CA GLU A 502 13.69 18.19 -0.80
C GLU A 502 12.37 17.89 -0.07
N VAL A 503 11.75 16.73 -0.34
CA VAL A 503 10.54 16.29 0.40
C VAL A 503 10.84 16.03 1.88
N LEU A 504 12.06 15.56 2.22
CA LEU A 504 12.46 15.16 3.57
C LEU A 504 13.18 16.27 4.36
N MET A 505 13.84 17.23 3.68
CA MET A 505 14.65 18.27 4.34
C MET A 505 13.86 19.32 5.13
N ILE A 506 12.52 19.31 5.05
CA ILE A 506 11.68 20.30 5.72
C ILE A 506 10.76 19.56 6.72
N GLN A 507 11.37 19.06 7.79
CA GLN A 507 10.71 18.71 9.05
C GLN A 507 10.97 19.77 10.10
#